data_774a5e4177aa94485e1ead4a55126bdd
#
_entry.id   774a5e4177aa94485e1ead4a55126bdd
#
_cell.length_a   1.000
_cell.length_b   1.000
_cell.length_c   1.000
_cell.angle_alpha   90.00
_cell.angle_beta   90.00
_cell.angle_gamma   90.00
#
_symmetry.space_group_name_H-M   'P 1'
#
loop_
_entity.id
_entity.type
_entity.pdbx_description
1 polymer ?
#
loop_
_entity_poly.entity_id
_entity_poly.type
_entity_poly.pdbx_seq_one_letter_code
_entity_poly.pdbx_strand_id
1 'polypeptide(L)' 'MHRLPKDLKRTLVESPAALDAWRDITPLARNEFICWVENAKQGKTRERRIRRTQEGLEEGQRRPCCWPGCEHRERTGR' A
#
# COMPACT_ATOMS: atom_id res chain seq x y z
N MET A 1 8.12 11.70 -6.23
CA MET A 1 7.81 10.32 -5.80
C MET A 1 8.00 10.19 -4.31
N HIS A 2 7.12 9.46 -3.66
CA HIS A 2 7.20 9.30 -2.21
C HIS A 2 8.30 8.33 -1.82
N ARG A 3 8.92 8.63 -0.68
CA ARG A 3 9.92 7.74 -0.12
C ARG A 3 9.23 6.63 0.69
N LEU A 4 9.77 5.43 0.64
CA LEU A 4 9.21 4.31 1.38
C LEU A 4 9.27 4.58 2.88
N PRO A 5 8.11 4.63 3.58
CA PRO A 5 8.11 4.86 5.02
C PRO A 5 8.75 3.70 5.77
N LYS A 6 9.36 3.99 6.91
CA LYS A 6 10.05 2.98 7.69
C LYS A 6 9.12 1.89 8.19
N ASP A 7 7.92 2.26 8.64
CA ASP A 7 6.96 1.30 9.17
C ASP A 7 6.47 0.36 8.07
N LEU A 8 6.22 0.88 6.88
CA LEU A 8 5.82 0.04 5.76
C LEU A 8 6.97 -0.87 5.34
N LYS A 9 8.18 -0.32 5.26
CA LYS A 9 9.36 -1.11 4.91
C LYS A 9 9.55 -2.27 5.88
N ARG A 10 9.39 -2.00 7.16
CA ARG A 10 9.55 -3.02 8.19
C ARG A 10 8.57 -4.19 7.98
N THR A 11 7.32 -3.84 7.69
CA THR A 11 6.30 -4.85 7.45
C THR A 11 6.62 -5.68 6.21
N LEU A 12 7.10 -5.04 5.15
CA LEU A 12 7.47 -5.75 3.93
C LEU A 12 8.64 -6.69 4.15
N VAL A 13 9.65 -6.22 4.90
CA VAL A 13 10.83 -7.05 5.18
C VAL A 13 10.45 -8.30 5.98
N GLU A 14 9.44 -8.20 6.82
CA GLU A 14 9.00 -9.33 7.61
C GLU A 14 8.20 -10.36 6.81
N SER A 15 7.80 -10.02 5.60
CA SER A 15 7.03 -10.93 4.75
C SER A 15 7.75 -11.11 3.41
N PRO A 16 8.48 -12.22 3.23
CA PRO A 16 9.19 -12.45 1.96
C PRO A 16 8.30 -12.39 0.73
N ALA A 17 7.07 -12.91 0.82
CA ALA A 17 6.15 -12.88 -0.31
C ALA A 17 5.74 -11.46 -0.66
N ALA A 18 5.44 -10.65 0.36
CA ALA A 18 5.07 -9.26 0.12
C ALA A 18 6.25 -8.46 -0.41
N LEU A 19 7.44 -8.71 0.11
CA LEU A 19 8.64 -8.01 -0.36
C LEU A 19 8.95 -8.34 -1.81
N ASP A 20 8.83 -9.60 -2.19
CA ASP A 20 9.03 -10.02 -3.58
C ASP A 20 8.04 -9.31 -4.49
N ALA A 21 6.78 -9.28 -4.10
CA ALA A 21 5.76 -8.60 -4.90
C ALA A 21 6.05 -7.11 -4.99
N TRP A 22 6.49 -6.49 -3.89
CA TRP A 22 6.84 -5.08 -3.87
C TRP A 22 7.94 -4.76 -4.88
N ARG A 23 8.93 -5.64 -4.99
CA ARG A 23 10.01 -5.45 -5.94
C ARG A 23 9.58 -5.65 -7.38
N ASP A 24 8.53 -6.45 -7.58
CA ASP A 24 8.06 -6.80 -8.91
C ASP A 24 7.12 -5.75 -9.50
N ILE A 25 6.39 -5.00 -8.65
CA ILE A 25 5.47 -4.00 -9.16
C ILE A 25 6.23 -2.76 -9.67
N THR A 26 5.54 -1.95 -10.47
CA THR A 26 6.18 -0.78 -11.07
C THR A 26 6.45 0.30 -10.00
N PRO A 27 7.40 1.21 -10.28
CA PRO A 27 7.61 2.34 -9.36
C PRO A 27 6.35 3.17 -9.15
N LEU A 28 5.54 3.32 -10.17
CA LEU A 28 4.28 4.05 -10.05
C LEU A 28 3.34 3.35 -9.07
N ALA A 29 3.22 2.03 -9.18
CA ALA A 29 2.37 1.27 -8.28
C ALA A 29 2.88 1.37 -6.84
N ARG A 30 4.20 1.27 -6.64
CA ARG A 30 4.78 1.44 -5.31
C ARG A 30 4.43 2.80 -4.73
N ASN A 31 4.53 3.84 -5.56
CA ASN A 31 4.21 5.19 -5.13
C ASN A 31 2.74 5.30 -4.71
N GLU A 32 1.86 4.61 -5.42
CA GLU A 32 0.43 4.62 -5.08
C GLU A 32 0.16 3.97 -3.73
N PHE A 33 0.83 2.86 -3.43
CA PHE A 33 0.69 2.23 -2.12
C PHE A 33 1.20 3.16 -1.01
N ILE A 34 2.36 3.78 -1.22
CA ILE A 34 2.95 4.69 -0.23
C ILE A 34 2.01 5.87 -0.01
N CYS A 35 1.49 6.44 -1.07
CA CYS A 35 0.58 7.58 -0.99
C CYS A 35 -0.68 7.20 -0.21
N TRP A 36 -1.23 6.04 -0.50
CA TRP A 36 -2.43 5.54 0.18
C TRP A 36 -2.19 5.35 1.68
N VAL A 37 -1.04 4.81 2.06
CA VAL A 37 -0.67 4.64 3.47
C VAL A 37 -0.49 6.00 4.13
N GLU A 38 0.21 6.91 3.47
CA GLU A 38 0.51 8.22 4.05
C GLU A 38 -0.70 9.14 4.13
N ASN A 39 -1.75 8.86 3.37
CA ASN A 39 -2.99 9.61 3.46
C ASN A 39 -3.79 9.31 4.73
N ALA A 40 -3.43 8.27 5.46
CA ALA A 40 -4.10 7.94 6.70
C ALA A 40 -3.80 9.03 7.73
N LYS A 41 -4.85 9.61 8.30
CA LYS A 41 -4.71 10.71 9.26
C LYS A 41 -4.49 10.22 10.69
N GLN A 42 -4.88 8.99 10.98
CA GLN A 42 -4.74 8.43 12.32
C GLN A 42 -3.80 7.23 12.28
N GLY A 43 -3.08 7.03 13.38
CA GLY A 43 -2.14 5.93 13.47
C GLY A 43 -2.79 4.57 13.25
N LYS A 44 -3.98 4.37 13.79
CA LYS A 44 -4.69 3.11 13.63
C LYS A 44 -5.03 2.85 12.17
N THR A 45 -5.47 3.86 11.46
CA THR A 45 -5.78 3.75 10.04
C THR A 45 -4.52 3.44 9.25
N ARG A 46 -3.42 4.12 9.60
CA ARG A 46 -2.15 3.90 8.93
C ARG A 46 -1.67 2.46 9.12
N GLU A 47 -1.75 1.93 10.34
CA GLU A 47 -1.36 0.55 10.60
C GLU A 47 -2.22 -0.43 9.82
N ARG A 48 -3.51 -0.17 9.75
CA ARG A 48 -4.43 -1.02 9.01
C ARG A 48 -4.11 -1.01 7.52
N ARG A 49 -3.79 0.15 6.98
CA ARG A 49 -3.43 0.28 5.57
C ARG A 49 -2.11 -0.41 5.26
N ILE A 50 -1.15 -0.33 6.17
CA ILE A 50 0.12 -1.03 6.02
C ILE A 50 -0.11 -2.55 5.99
N ARG A 51 -0.93 -3.05 6.91
CA ARG A 51 -1.25 -4.48 6.92
C ARG A 51 -1.99 -4.88 5.65
N ARG A 52 -2.93 -4.07 5.21
CA ARG A 52 -3.67 -4.36 3.98
C ARG A 52 -2.74 -4.39 2.77
N THR A 53 -1.75 -3.50 2.74
CA THR A 53 -0.75 -3.50 1.68
C THR A 53 0.01 -4.83 1.67
N GLN A 54 0.46 -5.27 2.83
CA GLN A 54 1.17 -6.54 2.94
C GLN A 54 0.30 -7.70 2.44
N GLU A 55 -0.93 -7.77 2.93
CA GLU A 55 -1.84 -8.86 2.57
C GLU A 55 -2.17 -8.83 1.09
N GLY A 56 -2.42 -7.65 0.57
CA GLY A 56 -2.74 -7.50 -0.85
C GLY A 56 -1.60 -7.95 -1.75
N LEU A 57 -0.38 -7.56 -1.38
CA LEU A 57 0.79 -7.97 -2.16
C LEU A 57 0.98 -9.48 -2.11
N GLU A 58 0.74 -10.09 -0.97
CA GLU A 58 0.83 -11.54 -0.83
C GLU A 58 -0.21 -12.25 -1.68
N GLU A 59 -1.34 -11.61 -1.89
CA GLU A 59 -2.42 -12.16 -2.70
C GLU A 59 -2.28 -11.86 -4.19
N GLY A 60 -1.26 -11.08 -4.56
CA GLY A 60 -1.06 -10.74 -5.96
C GLY A 60 -1.62 -9.38 -6.37
N GLN A 61 -2.11 -8.60 -5.41
CA GLN A 61 -2.62 -7.26 -5.69
C GLN A 61 -1.45 -6.36 -6.09
N ARG A 62 -1.60 -5.64 -7.19
CA ARG A 62 -0.50 -4.84 -7.70
C ARG A 62 -0.71 -3.34 -7.50
N ARG A 63 -1.91 -2.91 -7.16
CA ARG A 63 -2.24 -1.49 -6.95
C ARG A 63 -3.35 -1.39 -5.92
N PRO A 64 -3.41 -0.29 -5.13
CA PRO A 64 -4.47 -0.11 -4.13
C PRO A 64 -5.77 0.42 -4.74
N CYS A 65 -5.99 0.17 -5.99
CA CYS A 65 -7.21 0.60 -6.67
C CYS A 65 -8.42 -0.09 -6.08
N CYS A 66 -9.47 0.68 -5.85
CA CYS A 66 -10.76 0.21 -5.33
C CYS A 66 -10.73 -0.18 -3.86
N TRP A 67 -9.62 0.10 -3.17
CA TRP A 67 -9.59 -0.05 -1.71
C TRP A 67 -10.18 1.19 -1.07
N PRO A 68 -10.70 1.07 0.16
CA PRO A 68 -11.20 2.24 0.89
C PRO A 68 -10.12 3.31 1.01
N GLY A 69 -10.46 4.54 0.69
CA GLY A 69 -9.50 5.64 0.69
C GLY A 69 -8.75 5.83 -0.62
N CYS A 70 -8.99 4.98 -1.60
CA CYS A 70 -8.38 5.13 -2.91
C CYS A 70 -9.01 6.31 -3.64
N GLU A 71 -8.17 7.23 -4.14
CA GLU A 71 -8.68 8.41 -4.83
C GLU A 71 -9.49 8.04 -6.06
N HIS A 72 -9.07 7.01 -6.78
CA HIS A 72 -9.78 6.55 -7.95
C HIS A 72 -11.19 6.12 -7.60
N ARG A 73 -11.33 5.36 -6.51
CA ARG A 73 -12.63 4.91 -6.04
C ARG A 73 -13.49 6.09 -5.60
N GLU A 74 -12.89 7.07 -4.93
CA GLU A 74 -13.64 8.22 -4.44
C GLU A 74 -14.19 9.06 -5.57
N ARG A 75 -13.47 9.14 -6.67
CA ARG A 75 -13.93 9.93 -7.81
C ARG A 75 -15.03 9.26 -8.61
N THR A 76 -15.06 7.95 -8.64
CA THR A 76 -16.00 7.22 -9.46
C THR A 76 -17.01 6.41 -8.68
N GLY A 77 -16.74 6.16 -7.43
CA GLY A 77 -17.56 5.27 -6.59
C GLY A 77 -18.70 5.98 -5.90
N ARG A 78 -19.33 6.83 -6.58
CA ARG A 78 -20.31 7.60 -5.95
C ARG A 78 -21.61 7.24 -6.25
#